data_ba43dddcc44e73851329e9375b88c219
#
_entry.id   ba43dddcc44e73851329e9375b88c219
#
_cell.length_a   1.000
_cell.length_b   1.000
_cell.length_c   1.000
_cell.angle_alpha   90.00
_cell.angle_beta   90.00
_cell.angle_gamma   90.00
#
_symmetry.space_group_name_H-M   'P 1'
#
loop_
_entity.id
_entity.type
_entity.pdbx_description
1 polymer ?
#
loop_
_entity_poly.entity_id
_entity_poly.type
_entity_poly.pdbx_seq_one_letter_code
_entity_poly.pdbx_strand_id
1 'polypeptide(L)' 'MRITRKSIITGIERTRDIPVNPEHYLLWINGQGNMQDLMPYLNDTDREFILSGITSKEWSEAFRNVEA' A
#
# COMPACT_ATOMS: atom_id res chain seq x y z
N MET A 1 9.53 -1.01 -8.52
CA MET A 1 8.43 -1.72 -9.19
C MET A 1 7.19 -0.85 -9.21
N ARG A 2 6.50 -0.78 -10.33
CA ARG A 2 5.29 0.02 -10.45
C ARG A 2 4.10 -0.81 -9.98
N ILE A 3 3.36 -0.29 -9.01
CA ILE A 3 2.23 -1.00 -8.41
C ILE A 3 0.98 -0.15 -8.55
N THR A 4 -0.06 -0.73 -9.13
CA THR A 4 -1.36 -0.07 -9.30
C THR A 4 -2.35 -0.65 -8.30
N ARG A 5 -2.95 0.21 -7.49
CA ARG A 5 -3.94 -0.18 -6.50
C ARG A 5 -5.11 0.79 -6.50
N LYS A 6 -6.27 0.26 -6.17
CA LYS A 6 -7.49 1.06 -6.03
C LYS A 6 -7.73 1.34 -4.55
N SER A 7 -7.88 2.61 -4.19
CA SER A 7 -8.11 2.98 -2.79
C SER A 7 -9.43 2.42 -2.28
N ILE A 8 -9.39 1.80 -1.11
CA ILE A 8 -10.60 1.29 -0.46
C ILE A 8 -11.47 2.41 0.10
N ILE A 9 -10.92 3.62 0.23
CA ILE A 9 -11.66 4.78 0.73
C ILE A 9 -12.36 5.52 -0.42
N THR A 10 -11.61 5.88 -1.46
CA THR A 10 -12.12 6.73 -2.53
C THR A 10 -12.50 5.98 -3.80
N GLY A 11 -11.99 4.77 -3.98
CA GLY A 11 -12.18 4.02 -5.22
C GLY A 11 -11.30 4.52 -6.35
N ILE A 12 -10.40 5.45 -6.09
CA ILE A 12 -9.49 5.99 -7.11
C ILE A 12 -8.33 5.04 -7.32
N GLU A 13 -8.08 4.68 -8.57
CA GLU A 13 -6.95 3.85 -8.94
C GLU A 13 -5.71 4.71 -9.14
N ARG A 14 -4.60 4.32 -8.50
CA ARG A 14 -3.33 5.03 -8.63
C ARG A 14 -2.19 4.05 -8.85
N THR A 15 -1.15 4.52 -9.53
CA THR A 15 0.07 3.77 -9.76
C THR A 15 1.21 4.49 -9.07
N ARG A 16 1.99 3.76 -8.26
CA ARG A 16 3.18 4.30 -7.61
C ARG A 16 4.37 3.41 -7.90
N ASP A 17 5.55 4.04 -7.98
CA ASP A 17 6.80 3.30 -8.10
C ASP A 17 7.32 3.05 -6.68
N ILE A 18 7.25 1.80 -6.24
CA ILE A 18 7.63 1.41 -4.88
C ILE A 18 8.88 0.54 -4.94
N PRO A 19 9.89 0.79 -4.09
CA PRO A 19 11.13 0.03 -4.10
C PRO A 19 10.95 -1.36 -3.49
N VAL A 20 10.17 -2.21 -4.14
CA VAL A 20 9.91 -3.57 -3.69
C VAL A 20 10.54 -4.56 -4.65
N ASN A 21 11.07 -5.66 -4.09
CA ASN A 21 11.59 -6.75 -4.89
C ASN A 21 10.43 -7.52 -5.51
N PRO A 22 10.39 -7.67 -6.86
CA PRO A 22 9.28 -8.37 -7.51
C PRO A 22 9.06 -9.81 -7.02
N GLU A 23 10.14 -10.51 -6.66
CA GLU A 23 10.01 -11.88 -6.13
C GLU A 23 9.28 -11.88 -4.79
N HIS A 24 9.61 -10.93 -3.92
CA HIS A 24 8.94 -10.79 -2.62
C HIS A 24 7.47 -10.45 -2.81
N TYR A 25 7.18 -9.57 -3.76
CA TYR A 25 5.81 -9.19 -4.06
C TYR A 25 4.98 -10.38 -4.53
N LEU A 26 5.55 -11.21 -5.42
CA LEU A 26 4.89 -12.41 -5.90
C LEU A 26 4.62 -13.41 -4.78
N LEU A 27 5.58 -13.61 -3.88
CA LEU A 27 5.40 -14.49 -2.72
C LEU A 27 4.24 -14.00 -1.85
N TRP A 28 4.16 -12.72 -1.64
CA TRP A 28 3.09 -12.13 -0.83
C TRP A 28 1.72 -12.32 -1.49
N ILE A 29 1.61 -12.05 -2.81
CA ILE A 29 0.36 -12.23 -3.54
C ILE A 29 -0.11 -13.68 -3.47
N ASN A 30 0.82 -14.62 -3.53
CA ASN A 30 0.52 -16.05 -3.50
C ASN A 30 0.28 -16.59 -2.09
N GLY A 31 0.30 -15.73 -1.07
CA GLY A 31 0.04 -16.12 0.31
C GLY A 31 1.17 -16.88 0.98
N GLN A 32 2.40 -16.75 0.47
CA GLN A 32 3.57 -17.49 0.97
C GLN A 32 4.37 -16.71 2.01
N GLY A 33 3.75 -15.78 2.69
CA GLY A 33 4.37 -15.00 3.73
C GLY A 33 3.63 -13.69 3.94
N ASN A 34 3.86 -13.04 5.07
CA ASN A 34 3.26 -11.75 5.32
C ASN A 34 4.17 -10.62 4.86
N MET A 35 3.60 -9.42 4.70
CA MET A 35 4.33 -8.28 4.16
C MET A 35 5.51 -7.87 5.03
N GLN A 36 5.34 -7.94 6.35
CA GLN A 36 6.39 -7.56 7.29
C GLN A 36 7.62 -8.46 7.18
N ASP A 37 7.41 -9.74 6.95
CA ASP A 37 8.51 -10.70 6.80
C ASP A 37 9.17 -10.63 5.43
N LEU A 38 8.36 -10.46 4.39
CA LEU A 38 8.86 -10.47 3.01
C LEU A 38 9.44 -9.12 2.59
N MET A 39 8.85 -8.04 3.07
CA MET A 39 9.22 -6.69 2.64
C MET A 39 9.42 -5.75 3.83
N PRO A 40 10.31 -6.11 4.77
CA PRO A 40 10.51 -5.29 5.98
C PRO A 40 11.16 -3.94 5.69
N TYR A 41 11.76 -3.79 4.52
CA TYR A 41 12.45 -2.57 4.09
C TYR A 41 11.50 -1.47 3.61
N LEU A 42 10.21 -1.77 3.42
CA LEU A 42 9.23 -0.77 3.01
C LEU A 42 8.81 0.10 4.19
N ASN A 43 8.60 1.40 3.93
CA ASN A 43 8.07 2.30 4.94
C ASN A 43 6.56 2.09 5.10
N ASP A 44 5.97 2.72 6.11
CA ASP A 44 4.55 2.53 6.42
C ASP A 44 3.63 3.00 5.30
N THR A 45 3.99 4.11 4.64
CA THR A 45 3.20 4.65 3.53
C THR A 45 3.13 3.69 2.37
N ASP A 46 4.27 3.09 2.01
CA ASP A 46 4.33 2.15 0.90
C ASP A 46 3.59 0.84 1.22
N ARG A 47 3.74 0.34 2.45
CA ARG A 47 3.00 -0.85 2.87
C ARG A 47 1.50 -0.61 2.80
N GLU A 48 1.05 0.52 3.32
CA GLU A 48 -0.37 0.84 3.31
C GLU A 48 -0.92 0.97 1.90
N PHE A 49 -0.15 1.56 1.00
CA PHE A 49 -0.58 1.66 -0.39
C PHE A 49 -0.74 0.28 -1.03
N ILE A 50 0.20 -0.64 -0.79
CA ILE A 50 0.11 -1.99 -1.34
C ILE A 50 -1.09 -2.75 -0.75
N LEU A 51 -1.34 -2.58 0.55
CA LEU A 51 -2.43 -3.28 1.23
C LEU A 51 -3.81 -2.76 0.85
N SER A 52 -3.98 -1.45 0.76
CA SER A 52 -5.30 -0.84 0.67
C SER A 52 -5.46 0.16 -0.47
N GLY A 53 -4.38 0.57 -1.11
CA GLY A 53 -4.42 1.63 -2.12
C GLY A 53 -4.56 3.02 -1.54
N ILE A 54 -4.51 3.17 -0.23
CA ILE A 54 -4.66 4.46 0.45
C ILE A 54 -3.36 5.23 0.42
N THR A 55 -3.42 6.52 0.07
CA THR A 55 -2.26 7.41 0.10
C THR A 55 -2.22 8.18 1.41
N SER A 56 -1.06 8.77 1.72
CA SER A 56 -0.91 9.61 2.92
C SER A 56 -1.90 10.76 2.93
N LYS A 57 -2.15 11.34 1.76
CA LYS A 57 -3.11 12.44 1.62
C LYS A 57 -4.53 11.98 2.00
N GLU A 58 -4.93 10.81 1.53
CA GLU A 58 -6.23 10.26 1.85
C GLU A 58 -6.37 9.97 3.34
N TRP A 59 -5.32 9.43 3.95
CA TRP A 59 -5.30 9.20 5.39
C TRP A 59 -5.54 10.50 6.16
N SER A 60 -4.82 11.55 5.81
CA SER A 60 -4.96 12.85 6.46
C SER A 60 -6.37 13.41 6.33
N GLU A 61 -6.95 13.30 5.14
CA GLU A 61 -8.31 13.78 4.88
C GLU A 61 -9.35 12.97 5.66
N ALA A 62 -9.18 11.66 5.74
CA ALA A 62 -10.09 10.79 6.47
C ALA A 62 -10.08 11.10 7.96
N PHE A 63 -8.90 11.27 8.55
CA PHE A 63 -8.78 11.62 9.97
C PHE A 63 -9.30 13.00 10.28
N ARG A 64 -9.11 13.95 9.37
CA ARG A 64 -9.65 15.28 9.54
C ARG A 64 -11.19 15.25 9.62
N ASN A 65 -11.81 14.44 8.81
CA ASN A 65 -13.26 14.29 8.79
C ASN A 65 -13.78 13.65 10.09
N VAL A 66 -13.01 12.73 10.64
CA VAL A 66 -13.39 12.04 11.89
C VAL A 66 -13.37 13.00 13.09
N GLU A 67 -12.45 13.95 13.08
CA GLU A 67 -12.31 14.92 14.17
C GLU A 67 -13.35 16.04 14.11
N ALA A 68 -13.96 16.22 12.99
CA ALA A 68 -14.98 17.23 12.83
C ALA A 68 -16.30 16.77 13.44
#